data_6b35bda124ed1c115066a23f988a047d
#
_entry.id   6b35bda124ed1c115066a23f988a047d
#
_cell.length_a   1.000
_cell.length_b   1.000
_cell.length_c   1.000
_cell.angle_alpha   90.00
_cell.angle_beta   90.00
_cell.angle_gamma   90.00
#
_symmetry.space_group_name_H-M   'P 1'
#
loop_
_entity.id
_entity.type
_entity.pdbx_description
1 polymer ?
#
loop_
_entity_poly.entity_id
_entity_poly.type
_entity_poly.pdbx_seq_one_letter_code
_entity_poly.pdbx_strand_id
1 'polypeptide(L)'
;MGSVVPSLDCKLNLPMNNENENILNNEDLGMHKDESLSAPKNESLSAPKDKSVSTPQHETFTWLQPGAWRKPCIVHVTMVANSRQALFGKLSHNGSEAMVEKTPIGWALINQQRRLLELCPEIKILADKVMPDHHHIVLQVQRTMSRSIRQVVRGYMQGCKEEARKLGFTENLYDAPPFYRVLTHKGQLHAMIEYVKANTERAWQRKQHPDLFRMHRKTEACGLLFTSMGNHFLLDWPDRQMVEMSRSASEEEIEKLQKSVLAAAHNGAVTYTAAISNGEKIIAKAVRKQGFPLVVLLNDGFPAEGSPQERFYKPGGTYFEACSKGKLLLMEPHESAFVNPTVMAATEDTLRRKAEAKHYHYTAVPVESKRYRFVALNEMARILTKQ
;
A
#
# COMPACT_ATOMS: atom_id res chain seq x y z
N MET A 1 -11.77 47.58 -7.29
CA MET A 1 -10.44 47.34 -7.89
C MET A 1 -10.14 45.87 -7.68
N GLY A 2 -10.39 45.07 -8.68
CA GLY A 2 -10.22 43.62 -8.62
C GLY A 2 -8.77 43.23 -8.98
N SER A 3 -8.17 42.42 -8.19
CA SER A 3 -6.89 41.77 -8.51
C SER A 3 -7.15 40.38 -9.06
N VAL A 4 -6.90 40.26 -10.36
CA VAL A 4 -6.91 39.00 -11.11
C VAL A 4 -5.66 38.18 -10.72
N VAL A 5 -5.88 36.96 -10.26
CA VAL A 5 -4.81 35.96 -10.06
C VAL A 5 -4.61 35.22 -11.40
N PRO A 6 -3.40 35.15 -11.96
CA PRO A 6 -3.17 34.39 -13.19
C PRO A 6 -3.12 32.90 -12.91
N SER A 7 -3.87 32.14 -13.71
CA SER A 7 -3.81 30.69 -13.80
C SER A 7 -2.48 30.27 -14.42
N LEU A 8 -1.66 29.55 -13.71
CA LEU A 8 -0.45 28.91 -14.21
C LEU A 8 -0.79 27.52 -14.77
N ASP A 9 -1.15 27.50 -16.04
CA ASP A 9 -1.11 26.30 -16.87
C ASP A 9 0.35 25.93 -17.16
N CYS A 10 0.91 25.05 -16.38
CA CYS A 10 2.22 24.48 -16.64
C CYS A 10 2.06 23.22 -17.49
N LYS A 11 1.97 23.38 -18.82
CA LYS A 11 2.10 22.29 -19.79
C LYS A 11 3.54 21.80 -19.77
N LEU A 12 3.79 20.72 -19.06
CA LEU A 12 5.00 19.92 -19.21
C LEU A 12 4.83 19.02 -20.45
N ASN A 13 5.42 19.45 -21.58
CA ASN A 13 5.62 18.58 -22.73
C ASN A 13 6.66 17.51 -22.38
N LEU A 14 6.17 16.31 -22.10
CA LEU A 14 6.96 15.08 -22.13
C LEU A 14 6.53 14.29 -23.38
N PRO A 15 7.46 13.68 -24.13
CA PRO A 15 7.12 12.96 -25.36
C PRO A 15 6.16 11.82 -25.08
N MET A 16 5.06 11.80 -25.79
CA MET A 16 4.09 10.73 -25.83
C MET A 16 4.68 9.56 -26.62
N ASN A 17 4.96 8.47 -25.97
CA ASN A 17 4.95 7.16 -26.61
C ASN A 17 3.79 6.38 -26.06
N ASN A 18 2.81 6.18 -26.92
CA ASN A 18 1.79 5.16 -26.79
C ASN A 18 2.47 3.80 -26.95
N GLU A 19 2.27 2.92 -25.96
CA GLU A 19 1.99 1.50 -26.17
C GLU A 19 1.70 0.85 -24.81
N ASN A 20 0.47 0.42 -24.70
CA ASN A 20 -0.12 -0.77 -24.06
C ASN A 20 0.49 -1.32 -22.77
N GLU A 21 -0.31 -1.18 -21.69
CA GLU A 21 -1.07 -2.27 -21.07
C GLU A 21 -0.30 -3.28 -20.21
N ASN A 22 -0.89 -3.46 -19.02
CA ASN A 22 -0.79 -4.63 -18.15
C ASN A 22 0.42 -4.74 -17.24
N ILE A 23 0.51 -3.79 -16.31
CA ILE A 23 0.95 -4.11 -14.95
C ILE A 23 0.04 -3.35 -13.99
N LEU A 24 -1.10 -3.93 -13.68
CA LEU A 24 -1.81 -3.60 -12.45
C LEU A 24 -0.98 -4.21 -11.31
N ASN A 25 -0.03 -3.42 -10.85
CA ASN A 25 0.80 -3.71 -9.70
C ASN A 25 -0.07 -3.79 -8.44
N ASN A 26 0.36 -4.57 -7.47
CA ASN A 26 -0.16 -4.69 -6.11
C ASN A 26 -0.39 -3.35 -5.37
N GLU A 27 -0.17 -2.22 -6.02
CA GLU A 27 -0.36 -0.87 -5.48
C GLU A 27 -1.83 -0.51 -5.22
N ASP A 28 -2.77 -1.11 -5.94
CA ASP A 28 -4.22 -0.91 -5.67
C ASP A 28 -4.70 -1.65 -4.42
N LEU A 29 -3.97 -2.65 -3.96
CA LEU A 29 -4.23 -3.33 -2.68
C LEU A 29 -3.66 -2.57 -1.48
N GLY A 30 -2.89 -1.50 -1.70
CA GLY A 30 -2.38 -0.63 -0.63
C GLY A 30 -1.54 -1.35 0.42
N MET A 31 -1.01 -2.53 0.09
CA MET A 31 -0.26 -3.36 1.00
C MET A 31 1.22 -2.99 0.89
N HIS A 32 1.62 -2.02 1.70
CA HIS A 32 3.02 -1.72 1.88
C HIS A 32 3.66 -2.84 2.71
N LYS A 33 4.36 -3.76 2.04
CA LYS A 33 5.50 -4.42 2.67
C LYS A 33 6.55 -3.33 2.81
N ASP A 34 6.82 -2.89 4.02
CA ASP A 34 8.04 -2.13 4.30
C ASP A 34 9.23 -3.07 4.01
N GLU A 35 9.73 -3.03 2.79
CA GLU A 35 11.02 -3.62 2.47
C GLU A 35 12.11 -2.80 3.15
N SER A 36 12.43 -3.16 4.38
CA SER A 36 13.59 -2.62 5.08
C SER A 36 14.44 -3.76 5.63
N LEU A 37 15.67 -3.77 5.16
CA LEU A 37 16.84 -4.41 5.78
C LEU A 37 16.97 -5.94 5.63
N SER A 38 17.59 -6.35 4.53
CA SER A 38 18.57 -7.41 4.56
C SER A 38 19.90 -6.87 4.00
N ALA A 39 20.95 -6.96 4.83
CA ALA A 39 22.31 -6.67 4.43
C ALA A 39 22.77 -7.71 3.37
N PRO A 40 23.64 -7.32 2.41
CA PRO A 40 24.11 -8.24 1.40
C PRO A 40 25.10 -9.24 2.03
N LYS A 41 24.82 -10.52 1.95
CA LYS A 41 25.84 -11.57 2.06
C LYS A 41 26.54 -11.69 0.72
N ASN A 42 27.85 -11.44 0.72
CA ASN A 42 28.77 -11.80 -0.35
C ASN A 42 28.81 -13.33 -0.46
N GLU A 43 28.44 -13.85 -1.62
CA GLU A 43 28.98 -15.11 -2.10
C GLU A 43 29.18 -15.05 -3.61
N SER A 44 30.46 -15.21 -4.00
CA SER A 44 30.96 -15.39 -5.35
C SER A 44 30.55 -16.77 -5.87
N LEU A 45 29.99 -16.86 -7.07
CA LEU A 45 30.15 -18.04 -7.94
C LEU A 45 29.90 -17.68 -9.40
N SER A 46 30.79 -18.21 -10.21
CA SER A 46 31.09 -18.05 -11.62
C SER A 46 29.94 -18.39 -12.58
N ALA A 47 29.94 -17.68 -13.73
CA ALA A 47 29.11 -17.86 -14.91
C ALA A 47 29.28 -19.21 -15.62
N PRO A 48 28.32 -19.59 -16.51
CA PRO A 48 28.69 -19.73 -17.91
C PRO A 48 27.80 -18.94 -18.89
N LYS A 49 28.46 -18.61 -20.02
CA LYS A 49 27.92 -17.92 -21.21
C LYS A 49 26.99 -18.84 -22.01
N ASP A 50 25.86 -18.35 -22.54
CA ASP A 50 25.61 -18.40 -24.00
C ASP A 50 24.35 -17.64 -24.45
N LYS A 51 24.56 -16.87 -25.54
CA LYS A 51 23.74 -16.49 -26.71
C LYS A 51 22.39 -15.78 -26.59
N SER A 52 22.50 -14.50 -26.88
CA SER A 52 21.69 -13.61 -27.75
C SER A 52 20.28 -14.05 -28.20
N VAL A 53 19.28 -13.37 -27.61
CA VAL A 53 18.08 -12.93 -28.32
C VAL A 53 17.83 -11.48 -27.92
N SER A 54 17.87 -10.58 -28.88
CA SER A 54 17.65 -9.14 -28.69
C SER A 54 16.18 -8.86 -28.46
N THR A 55 15.80 -8.63 -27.23
CA THR A 55 14.54 -8.01 -26.81
C THR A 55 14.79 -6.50 -26.64
N PRO A 56 13.84 -5.62 -26.97
CA PRO A 56 14.03 -4.18 -26.80
C PRO A 56 14.35 -3.87 -25.33
N GLN A 57 15.48 -3.21 -25.10
CA GLN A 57 15.90 -2.76 -23.78
C GLN A 57 14.93 -1.69 -23.31
N HIS A 58 13.95 -2.05 -22.49
CA HIS A 58 13.39 -1.13 -21.51
C HIS A 58 14.56 -0.71 -20.62
N GLU A 59 15.00 0.53 -20.75
CA GLU A 59 15.92 1.14 -19.78
C GLU A 59 15.23 1.11 -18.41
N THR A 60 15.50 0.07 -17.65
CA THR A 60 15.22 0.05 -16.22
C THR A 60 16.09 1.12 -15.59
N PHE A 61 15.51 2.26 -15.32
CA PHE A 61 16.15 3.40 -14.66
C PHE A 61 16.52 2.95 -13.24
N THR A 62 17.70 2.38 -13.09
CA THR A 62 18.17 1.89 -11.80
C THR A 62 18.65 3.08 -10.98
N TRP A 63 17.84 3.50 -10.02
CA TRP A 63 18.17 4.51 -8.99
C TRP A 63 19.42 4.15 -8.18
N LEU A 64 20.03 3.00 -8.47
CA LEU A 64 21.30 2.53 -7.93
C LEU A 64 22.52 3.18 -8.59
N GLN A 65 22.37 3.81 -9.78
CA GLN A 65 23.52 4.39 -10.47
C GLN A 65 24.05 5.64 -9.74
N PRO A 66 25.38 5.78 -9.62
CA PRO A 66 26.00 6.99 -9.13
C PRO A 66 25.55 8.20 -9.97
N GLY A 67 25.04 9.25 -9.33
CA GLY A 67 24.58 10.46 -10.01
C GLY A 67 23.09 10.53 -10.33
N ALA A 68 22.32 9.42 -10.35
CA ALA A 68 20.87 9.45 -10.54
C ALA A 68 20.17 10.37 -9.53
N TRP A 69 20.61 10.37 -8.30
CA TRP A 69 20.09 11.17 -7.18
C TRP A 69 20.46 12.67 -7.25
N ARG A 70 21.11 13.13 -8.31
CA ARG A 70 21.39 14.55 -8.59
C ARG A 70 20.47 15.14 -9.65
N LYS A 71 19.82 14.30 -10.45
CA LYS A 71 18.95 14.70 -11.56
C LYS A 71 17.55 15.12 -11.09
N PRO A 72 16.81 15.88 -11.89
CA PRO A 72 15.42 16.20 -11.60
C PRO A 72 14.60 14.95 -11.31
N CYS A 73 13.91 14.96 -10.16
CA CYS A 73 13.07 13.85 -9.72
C CYS A 73 12.10 14.32 -8.63
N ILE A 74 11.11 13.52 -8.33
CA ILE A 74 10.26 13.69 -7.16
C ILE A 74 10.48 12.50 -6.24
N VAL A 75 10.76 12.77 -4.98
CA VAL A 75 11.05 11.74 -3.98
C VAL A 75 10.28 11.99 -2.69
N HIS A 76 9.61 10.96 -2.22
CA HIS A 76 9.07 10.93 -0.87
C HIS A 76 10.12 10.37 0.10
N VAL A 77 10.35 11.07 1.18
CA VAL A 77 11.31 10.71 2.21
C VAL A 77 10.59 10.53 3.54
N THR A 78 10.86 9.44 4.22
CA THR A 78 10.36 9.18 5.58
C THR A 78 11.55 9.05 6.54
N MET A 79 11.55 9.83 7.59
CA MET A 79 12.55 9.84 8.65
C MET A 79 11.88 9.44 9.96
N VAL A 80 12.37 8.39 10.60
CA VAL A 80 11.75 7.81 11.80
C VAL A 80 12.57 8.15 13.03
N ALA A 81 11.90 8.60 14.09
CA ALA A 81 12.50 8.87 15.37
C ALA A 81 13.06 7.60 16.02
N ASN A 82 14.10 7.76 16.83
CA ASN A 82 14.71 6.68 17.60
C ASN A 82 13.65 5.85 18.35
N SER A 83 13.68 4.53 18.14
CA SER A 83 12.74 3.58 18.76
C SER A 83 11.27 3.97 18.61
N ARG A 84 10.95 4.73 17.56
CA ARG A 84 9.63 5.30 17.33
C ARG A 84 9.04 6.05 18.52
N GLN A 85 9.88 6.69 19.29
CA GLN A 85 9.43 7.57 20.37
C GLN A 85 8.70 8.79 19.81
N ALA A 86 7.68 9.25 20.51
CA ALA A 86 6.88 10.42 20.11
C ALA A 86 7.65 11.74 20.38
N LEU A 87 8.86 11.89 19.83
CA LEU A 87 9.76 13.01 20.07
C LEU A 87 9.31 14.30 19.38
N PHE A 88 8.57 14.21 18.28
CA PHE A 88 8.26 15.35 17.42
C PHE A 88 6.93 16.02 17.77
N GLY A 89 6.06 15.34 18.53
CA GLY A 89 4.77 15.90 18.91
C GLY A 89 3.84 14.90 19.57
N LYS A 90 2.63 15.39 19.85
CA LYS A 90 1.52 14.60 20.39
C LYS A 90 0.33 14.69 19.47
N LEU A 91 -0.29 13.55 19.17
CA LEU A 91 -1.51 13.50 18.38
C LEU A 91 -2.69 14.02 19.20
N SER A 92 -3.40 15.02 18.69
CA SER A 92 -4.57 15.66 19.29
C SER A 92 -5.67 15.86 18.24
N HIS A 93 -6.85 16.32 18.68
CA HIS A 93 -8.00 16.63 17.84
C HIS A 93 -8.71 17.87 18.39
N ASN A 94 -9.00 18.83 17.53
CA ASN A 94 -9.63 20.10 17.93
C ASN A 94 -11.16 20.12 17.80
N GLY A 95 -11.79 18.96 17.58
CA GLY A 95 -13.23 18.83 17.34
C GLY A 95 -13.59 18.72 15.85
N SER A 96 -12.79 19.29 14.95
CA SER A 96 -13.02 19.24 13.50
C SER A 96 -11.98 18.39 12.75
N GLU A 97 -10.71 18.43 13.20
CA GLU A 97 -9.63 17.72 12.52
C GLU A 97 -8.56 17.22 13.50
N ALA A 98 -7.88 16.15 13.08
CA ALA A 98 -6.72 15.61 13.79
C ALA A 98 -5.47 16.44 13.49
N MET A 99 -4.68 16.73 14.54
CA MET A 99 -3.46 17.51 14.42
C MET A 99 -2.32 16.90 15.24
N VAL A 100 -1.11 17.37 14.99
CA VAL A 100 0.05 17.09 15.84
C VAL A 100 0.48 18.38 16.53
N GLU A 101 0.29 18.42 17.84
CA GLU A 101 0.87 19.44 18.71
C GLU A 101 2.38 19.17 18.79
N LYS A 102 3.15 20.02 18.11
CA LYS A 102 4.60 19.82 17.98
C LYS A 102 5.33 20.14 19.29
N THR A 103 6.27 19.28 19.65
CA THR A 103 7.26 19.57 20.68
C THR A 103 8.27 20.62 20.18
N PRO A 104 9.14 21.19 21.05
CA PRO A 104 10.26 22.01 20.60
C PRO A 104 11.13 21.33 19.55
N ILE A 105 11.35 20.01 19.64
CA ILE A 105 12.08 19.22 18.62
C ILE A 105 11.27 19.18 17.32
N GLY A 106 9.96 18.97 17.37
CA GLY A 106 9.10 18.98 16.18
C GLY A 106 9.12 20.33 15.45
N TRP A 107 9.18 21.44 16.20
CA TRP A 107 9.36 22.77 15.62
C TRP A 107 10.75 22.97 15.02
N ALA A 108 11.79 22.41 15.65
CA ALA A 108 13.13 22.42 15.09
C ALA A 108 13.21 21.75 13.72
N LEU A 109 12.45 20.65 13.48
CA LEU A 109 12.36 19.99 12.17
C LEU A 109 11.82 20.97 11.12
N ILE A 110 10.76 21.72 11.43
CA ILE A 110 10.17 22.72 10.52
C ILE A 110 11.15 23.85 10.22
N ASN A 111 11.87 24.33 11.22
CA ASN A 111 12.87 25.38 11.03
C ASN A 111 14.04 24.89 10.14
N GLN A 112 14.45 23.65 10.31
CA GLN A 112 15.47 23.05 9.45
C GLN A 112 14.99 22.83 8.00
N GLN A 113 13.70 22.65 7.74
CA GLN A 113 13.17 22.66 6.36
C GLN A 113 13.35 24.02 5.68
N ARG A 114 13.10 25.11 6.37
CA ARG A 114 13.32 26.46 5.82
C ARG A 114 14.78 26.65 5.45
N ARG A 115 15.69 26.29 6.36
CA ARG A 115 17.14 26.34 6.11
C ARG A 115 17.56 25.42 4.94
N LEU A 116 16.95 24.26 4.79
CA LEU A 116 17.19 23.37 3.66
C LEU A 116 16.88 24.07 2.34
N LEU A 117 15.74 24.77 2.22
CA LEU A 117 15.33 25.50 1.01
C LEU A 117 16.24 26.68 0.70
N GLU A 118 16.73 27.38 1.74
CA GLU A 118 17.71 28.46 1.59
C GLU A 118 19.06 27.96 1.04
N LEU A 119 19.51 26.80 1.54
CA LEU A 119 20.80 26.18 1.15
C LEU A 119 20.75 25.39 -0.16
N CYS A 120 19.56 25.02 -0.62
CA CYS A 120 19.35 24.17 -1.80
C CYS A 120 18.19 24.71 -2.64
N PRO A 121 18.36 25.83 -3.35
CA PRO A 121 17.30 26.47 -4.15
C PRO A 121 16.83 25.62 -5.34
N GLU A 122 17.51 24.52 -5.63
CA GLU A 122 17.08 23.53 -6.62
C GLU A 122 15.95 22.63 -6.14
N ILE A 123 15.64 22.67 -4.83
CA ILE A 123 14.67 21.78 -4.21
C ILE A 123 13.40 22.56 -3.87
N LYS A 124 12.24 21.92 -4.09
CA LYS A 124 10.95 22.39 -3.62
C LYS A 124 10.33 21.32 -2.73
N ILE A 125 9.75 21.71 -1.61
CA ILE A 125 8.90 20.85 -0.78
C ILE A 125 7.48 20.91 -1.34
N LEU A 126 6.95 19.77 -1.81
CA LEU A 126 5.60 19.66 -2.38
C LEU A 126 4.57 19.31 -1.31
N ALA A 127 4.96 18.54 -0.32
CA ALA A 127 4.17 18.22 0.86
C ALA A 127 5.10 17.82 2.01
N ASP A 128 4.66 18.07 3.25
CA ASP A 128 5.32 17.59 4.45
C ASP A 128 4.30 17.29 5.55
N LYS A 129 4.68 16.43 6.47
CA LYS A 129 3.92 16.14 7.68
C LYS A 129 4.84 15.63 8.77
N VAL A 130 4.95 16.40 9.83
CA VAL A 130 5.58 15.96 11.08
C VAL A 130 4.54 15.18 11.88
N MET A 131 4.79 13.89 12.06
CA MET A 131 4.02 13.00 12.92
C MET A 131 4.69 12.87 14.28
N PRO A 132 4.07 12.31 15.31
CA PRO A 132 4.68 12.20 16.63
C PRO A 132 6.05 11.51 16.63
N ASP A 133 6.23 10.45 15.86
CA ASP A 133 7.37 9.54 15.84
C ASP A 133 8.10 9.45 14.50
N HIS A 134 7.66 10.21 13.49
CA HIS A 134 8.29 10.22 12.17
C HIS A 134 7.93 11.48 11.39
N HIS A 135 8.66 11.72 10.31
CA HIS A 135 8.46 12.87 9.45
C HIS A 135 8.44 12.46 7.98
N HIS A 136 7.40 12.86 7.26
CA HIS A 136 7.25 12.71 5.82
C HIS A 136 7.55 14.00 5.11
N ILE A 137 8.38 13.95 4.05
CA ILE A 137 8.62 15.09 3.14
C ILE A 137 8.54 14.58 1.69
N VAL A 138 7.82 15.29 0.84
CA VAL A 138 7.85 15.08 -0.61
C VAL A 138 8.67 16.19 -1.23
N LEU A 139 9.83 15.85 -1.77
CA LEU A 139 10.80 16.77 -2.36
C LEU A 139 10.76 16.68 -3.88
N GLN A 140 10.77 17.82 -4.55
CA GLN A 140 11.01 17.94 -5.99
C GLN A 140 12.40 18.51 -6.21
N VAL A 141 13.24 17.78 -6.91
CA VAL A 141 14.49 18.29 -7.47
C VAL A 141 14.16 18.87 -8.83
N GLN A 142 14.27 20.21 -8.98
CA GLN A 142 13.82 20.93 -10.17
C GLN A 142 14.90 20.97 -11.28
N ARG A 143 16.18 20.92 -10.89
CA ARG A 143 17.35 20.93 -11.80
C ARG A 143 18.48 20.10 -11.22
N THR A 144 19.44 19.74 -12.06
CA THR A 144 20.62 18.96 -11.63
C THR A 144 21.38 19.69 -10.52
N MET A 145 21.67 18.98 -9.44
CA MET A 145 22.35 19.49 -8.25
C MET A 145 23.82 19.08 -8.20
N SER A 146 24.65 19.87 -7.54
CA SER A 146 26.03 19.51 -7.21
C SER A 146 26.12 18.37 -6.21
N ARG A 147 25.20 18.33 -5.22
CA ARG A 147 25.04 17.28 -4.21
C ARG A 147 23.84 16.40 -4.54
N SER A 148 23.91 15.11 -4.22
CA SER A 148 22.77 14.21 -4.38
C SER A 148 21.68 14.53 -3.34
N ILE A 149 20.40 14.25 -3.66
CA ILE A 149 19.31 14.43 -2.71
C ILE A 149 19.53 13.65 -1.40
N ARG A 150 20.19 12.47 -1.47
CA ARG A 150 20.58 11.71 -0.27
C ARG A 150 21.55 12.46 0.62
N GLN A 151 22.52 13.17 0.05
CA GLN A 151 23.45 14.01 0.83
C GLN A 151 22.73 15.21 1.44
N VAL A 152 21.80 15.81 0.71
CA VAL A 152 21.00 16.94 1.18
C VAL A 152 20.10 16.52 2.35
N VAL A 153 19.38 15.40 2.22
CA VAL A 153 18.54 14.87 3.30
C VAL A 153 19.38 14.48 4.53
N ARG A 154 20.56 13.91 4.32
CA ARG A 154 21.49 13.62 5.43
C ARG A 154 21.92 14.90 6.15
N GLY A 155 22.23 15.98 5.41
CA GLY A 155 22.54 17.28 5.97
C GLY A 155 21.37 17.87 6.76
N TYR A 156 20.15 17.76 6.25
CA TYR A 156 18.93 18.14 6.95
C TYR A 156 18.77 17.36 8.27
N MET A 157 18.91 16.04 8.25
CA MET A 157 18.83 15.21 9.46
C MET A 157 19.90 15.57 10.49
N GLN A 158 21.12 15.90 10.03
CA GLN A 158 22.19 16.35 10.91
C GLN A 158 21.84 17.70 11.55
N GLY A 159 21.29 18.64 10.78
CA GLY A 159 20.78 19.91 11.32
C GLY A 159 19.71 19.70 12.38
N CYS A 160 18.76 18.77 12.15
CA CYS A 160 17.74 18.42 13.15
C CYS A 160 18.36 17.85 14.45
N LYS A 161 19.38 16.98 14.32
CA LYS A 161 20.11 16.44 15.50
C LYS A 161 20.79 17.54 16.31
N GLU A 162 21.44 18.48 15.64
CA GLU A 162 22.12 19.60 16.33
C GLU A 162 21.11 20.51 17.07
N GLU A 163 19.97 20.81 16.44
CA GLU A 163 18.93 21.59 17.12
C GLU A 163 18.31 20.81 18.31
N ALA A 164 18.08 19.50 18.17
CA ALA A 164 17.61 18.68 19.27
C ALA A 164 18.60 18.67 20.45
N ARG A 165 19.92 18.63 20.18
CA ARG A 165 20.96 18.75 21.23
C ARG A 165 20.94 20.10 21.97
N LYS A 166 20.73 21.19 21.22
CA LYS A 166 20.56 22.52 21.83
C LYS A 166 19.34 22.59 22.75
N LEU A 167 18.33 21.78 22.47
CA LEU A 167 17.13 21.62 23.30
C LEU A 167 17.30 20.62 24.46
N GLY A 168 18.52 20.11 24.67
CA GLY A 168 18.84 19.18 25.74
C GLY A 168 18.62 17.69 25.43
N PHE A 169 18.26 17.35 24.16
CA PHE A 169 18.11 15.96 23.76
C PHE A 169 19.47 15.39 23.31
N THR A 170 20.08 14.53 24.12
CA THR A 170 21.42 14.01 23.92
C THR A 170 21.49 12.64 23.22
N GLU A 171 20.35 11.96 23.15
CA GLU A 171 20.26 10.65 22.50
C GLU A 171 20.26 10.74 20.97
N ASN A 172 20.30 9.59 20.30
CA ASN A 172 20.11 9.54 18.87
C ASN A 172 18.69 9.97 18.49
N LEU A 173 18.56 10.99 17.64
CA LEU A 173 17.24 11.43 17.16
C LEU A 173 16.60 10.45 16.17
N TYR A 174 17.40 9.72 15.41
CA TYR A 174 16.96 8.77 14.40
C TYR A 174 17.73 7.45 14.51
N ASP A 175 17.03 6.31 14.46
CA ASP A 175 17.65 4.97 14.53
C ASP A 175 18.34 4.55 13.24
N ALA A 176 17.71 4.89 12.11
CA ALA A 176 18.03 4.32 10.82
C ALA A 176 18.19 5.42 9.74
N PRO A 177 18.84 5.10 8.62
CA PRO A 177 18.78 5.94 7.44
C PRO A 177 17.33 6.20 7.00
N PRO A 178 17.04 7.35 6.37
CA PRO A 178 15.72 7.66 5.89
C PRO A 178 15.31 6.71 4.76
N PHE A 179 14.04 6.39 4.71
CA PHE A 179 13.44 5.66 3.59
C PHE A 179 13.17 6.62 2.42
N TYR A 180 13.50 6.19 1.20
CA TYR A 180 13.30 6.97 -0.03
C TYR A 180 12.38 6.21 -0.99
N ARG A 181 11.35 6.88 -1.48
CA ARG A 181 10.50 6.40 -2.58
C ARG A 181 10.48 7.43 -3.70
N VAL A 182 11.05 7.07 -4.85
CA VAL A 182 11.00 7.92 -6.05
C VAL A 182 9.67 7.71 -6.75
N LEU A 183 9.04 8.82 -7.16
CA LEU A 183 7.75 8.80 -7.85
C LEU A 183 8.01 8.87 -9.35
N THR A 184 7.75 7.77 -10.06
CA THR A 184 8.12 7.59 -11.47
C THR A 184 6.93 7.54 -12.42
N HIS A 185 5.71 7.33 -11.89
CA HIS A 185 4.51 7.13 -12.70
C HIS A 185 3.51 8.27 -12.58
N LYS A 186 2.73 8.49 -13.65
CA LYS A 186 1.65 9.48 -13.66
C LYS A 186 0.64 9.18 -12.54
N GLY A 187 0.24 10.22 -11.81
CA GLY A 187 -0.72 10.10 -10.70
C GLY A 187 -0.09 9.80 -9.33
N GLN A 188 1.11 9.23 -9.26
CA GLN A 188 1.76 8.92 -7.97
C GLN A 188 1.99 10.16 -7.10
N LEU A 189 2.31 11.30 -7.69
CA LEU A 189 2.52 12.54 -6.93
C LEU A 189 1.23 12.96 -6.21
N HIS A 190 0.11 12.99 -6.91
CA HIS A 190 -1.18 13.35 -6.31
C HIS A 190 -1.53 12.40 -5.17
N ALA A 191 -1.45 11.09 -5.41
CA ALA A 191 -1.71 10.08 -4.39
C ALA A 191 -0.78 10.21 -3.18
N MET A 192 0.51 10.53 -3.39
CA MET A 192 1.47 10.73 -2.31
C MET A 192 1.19 11.99 -1.50
N ILE A 193 0.81 13.10 -2.14
CA ILE A 193 0.43 14.33 -1.44
C ILE A 193 -0.80 14.08 -0.56
N GLU A 194 -1.83 13.44 -1.09
CA GLU A 194 -3.03 13.10 -0.33
C GLU A 194 -2.71 12.11 0.81
N TYR A 195 -1.85 11.13 0.57
CA TYR A 195 -1.36 10.24 1.63
C TYR A 195 -0.68 11.01 2.76
N VAL A 196 0.23 11.93 2.44
CA VAL A 196 0.97 12.74 3.45
C VAL A 196 0.01 13.65 4.21
N LYS A 197 -0.93 14.30 3.55
CA LYS A 197 -1.94 15.14 4.19
C LYS A 197 -2.83 14.34 5.15
N ALA A 198 -3.28 13.17 4.74
CA ALA A 198 -4.20 12.34 5.52
C ALA A 198 -3.54 11.61 6.70
N ASN A 199 -2.21 11.62 6.85
CA ASN A 199 -1.52 10.82 7.87
C ASN A 199 -1.99 11.11 9.30
N THR A 200 -2.25 12.38 9.64
CA THR A 200 -2.69 12.78 10.99
C THR A 200 -4.07 12.20 11.29
N GLU A 201 -5.01 12.37 10.36
CA GLU A 201 -6.36 11.84 10.50
C GLU A 201 -6.34 10.30 10.60
N ARG A 202 -5.57 9.63 9.76
CA ARG A 202 -5.41 8.17 9.82
C ARG A 202 -4.81 7.69 11.14
N ALA A 203 -3.85 8.42 11.70
CA ALA A 203 -3.28 8.10 13.00
C ALA A 203 -4.33 8.27 14.10
N TRP A 204 -5.16 9.31 14.01
CA TRP A 204 -6.25 9.54 14.94
C TRP A 204 -7.31 8.43 14.87
N GLN A 205 -7.78 8.07 13.68
CA GLN A 205 -8.75 6.99 13.47
C GLN A 205 -8.25 5.66 14.07
N ARG A 206 -6.98 5.32 13.85
CA ARG A 206 -6.39 4.12 14.48
C ARG A 206 -6.37 4.19 15.99
N LYS A 207 -6.14 5.37 16.56
CA LYS A 207 -6.18 5.57 18.02
C LYS A 207 -7.59 5.44 18.59
N GLN A 208 -8.60 5.89 17.85
CA GLN A 208 -10.01 5.80 18.27
C GLN A 208 -10.57 4.38 18.11
N HIS A 209 -10.14 3.62 17.10
CA HIS A 209 -10.65 2.31 16.76
C HIS A 209 -9.52 1.26 16.71
N PRO A 210 -8.82 1.02 17.84
CA PRO A 210 -7.65 0.14 17.84
C PRO A 210 -8.00 -1.31 17.42
N ASP A 211 -9.19 -1.79 17.72
CA ASP A 211 -9.60 -3.16 17.42
C ASP A 211 -9.80 -3.40 15.91
N LEU A 212 -10.27 -2.39 15.16
CA LEU A 212 -10.36 -2.48 13.69
C LEU A 212 -8.99 -2.58 13.00
N PHE A 213 -7.93 -2.19 13.68
CA PHE A 213 -6.56 -2.19 13.17
C PHE A 213 -5.66 -3.22 13.88
N ARG A 214 -6.25 -4.06 14.73
CA ARG A 214 -5.56 -5.19 15.35
C ARG A 214 -5.51 -6.35 14.38
N MET A 215 -4.34 -6.97 14.26
CA MET A 215 -4.19 -8.21 13.52
C MET A 215 -4.53 -9.40 14.41
N HIS A 216 -5.45 -10.22 13.96
CA HIS A 216 -5.86 -11.47 14.62
C HIS A 216 -5.28 -12.64 13.84
N ARG A 217 -4.32 -13.36 14.44
CA ARG A 217 -3.60 -14.46 13.79
C ARG A 217 -4.40 -15.75 13.68
N LYS A 218 -5.43 -15.92 14.49
CA LYS A 218 -6.25 -17.13 14.55
C LYS A 218 -7.72 -16.77 14.56
N THR A 219 -8.22 -16.30 13.40
CA THR A 219 -9.65 -16.11 13.18
C THR A 219 -10.20 -17.36 12.56
N GLU A 220 -11.10 -18.03 13.26
CA GLU A 220 -11.80 -19.21 12.75
C GLU A 220 -13.12 -18.79 12.09
N ALA A 221 -13.37 -19.29 10.88
CA ALA A 221 -14.62 -19.12 10.17
C ALA A 221 -14.88 -20.35 9.29
N CYS A 222 -16.06 -20.95 9.37
CA CYS A 222 -16.44 -22.16 8.63
C CYS A 222 -15.45 -23.33 8.78
N GLY A 223 -14.83 -23.51 9.94
CA GLY A 223 -13.80 -24.52 10.17
C GLY A 223 -12.49 -24.26 9.44
N LEU A 224 -12.28 -23.05 8.92
CA LEU A 224 -11.06 -22.59 8.30
C LEU A 224 -10.38 -21.56 9.19
N LEU A 225 -9.04 -21.54 9.17
CA LEU A 225 -8.21 -20.66 9.99
C LEU A 225 -7.60 -19.54 9.13
N PHE A 226 -7.71 -18.30 9.61
CA PHE A 226 -7.23 -17.10 8.93
C PHE A 226 -6.42 -16.19 9.85
N THR A 227 -5.50 -15.46 9.27
CA THR A 227 -5.06 -14.17 9.82
C THR A 227 -6.00 -13.08 9.30
N SER A 228 -6.45 -12.18 10.16
CA SER A 228 -7.44 -11.18 9.76
C SER A 228 -7.21 -9.80 10.40
N MET A 229 -7.78 -8.77 9.79
CA MET A 229 -7.83 -7.40 10.31
C MET A 229 -9.06 -6.69 9.77
N GLY A 230 -9.77 -5.98 10.64
CA GLY A 230 -10.98 -5.23 10.28
C GLY A 230 -12.15 -5.57 11.15
N ASN A 231 -13.35 -5.38 10.61
CA ASN A 231 -14.60 -5.63 11.33
C ASN A 231 -15.03 -7.10 11.21
N HIS A 232 -14.82 -7.87 12.26
CA HIS A 232 -15.17 -9.29 12.32
C HIS A 232 -16.69 -9.56 12.34
N PHE A 233 -17.52 -8.59 12.76
CA PHE A 233 -18.98 -8.73 12.71
C PHE A 233 -19.52 -8.92 11.28
N LEU A 234 -18.71 -8.62 10.25
CA LEU A 234 -19.10 -8.89 8.86
C LEU A 234 -19.17 -10.39 8.55
N LEU A 235 -18.54 -11.25 9.37
CA LEU A 235 -18.63 -12.71 9.23
C LEU A 235 -19.98 -13.27 9.72
N ASP A 236 -20.64 -12.56 10.63
CA ASP A 236 -21.94 -12.98 11.20
C ASP A 236 -23.12 -12.33 10.47
N TRP A 237 -22.85 -11.54 9.43
CA TRP A 237 -23.88 -10.82 8.69
C TRP A 237 -24.75 -11.79 7.88
N PRO A 238 -26.10 -11.70 7.93
CA PRO A 238 -26.97 -12.70 7.31
C PRO A 238 -26.97 -12.64 5.79
N ASP A 239 -26.96 -11.42 5.22
CA ASP A 239 -26.98 -11.22 3.78
C ASP A 239 -25.56 -11.11 3.22
N ARG A 240 -25.17 -12.09 2.43
CA ARG A 240 -23.82 -12.20 1.87
C ARG A 240 -23.90 -12.47 0.38
N GLN A 241 -23.01 -11.88 -0.36
CA GLN A 241 -22.84 -12.11 -1.79
C GLN A 241 -21.38 -12.33 -2.13
N MET A 242 -21.12 -13.17 -3.12
CA MET A 242 -19.77 -13.41 -3.62
C MET A 242 -19.55 -12.72 -4.96
N VAL A 243 -18.37 -12.17 -5.15
CA VAL A 243 -17.88 -11.70 -6.46
C VAL A 243 -16.76 -12.61 -6.92
N GLU A 244 -17.02 -13.36 -8.00
CA GLU A 244 -16.04 -14.12 -8.74
C GLU A 244 -16.23 -13.81 -10.24
N MET A 245 -15.13 -13.59 -10.96
CA MET A 245 -15.17 -13.26 -12.37
C MET A 245 -13.98 -13.82 -13.14
N SER A 246 -14.22 -14.25 -14.37
CA SER A 246 -13.15 -14.68 -15.28
C SER A 246 -12.15 -13.55 -15.54
N ARG A 247 -10.87 -13.92 -15.71
CA ARG A 247 -9.84 -12.96 -16.16
C ARG A 247 -10.08 -12.44 -17.58
N SER A 248 -10.83 -13.19 -18.38
CA SER A 248 -11.20 -12.84 -19.77
C SER A 248 -12.59 -12.21 -19.87
N ALA A 249 -13.19 -11.78 -18.77
CA ALA A 249 -14.49 -11.12 -18.78
C ALA A 249 -14.42 -9.80 -19.56
N SER A 250 -15.45 -9.56 -20.38
CA SER A 250 -15.61 -8.32 -21.12
C SER A 250 -15.98 -7.15 -20.20
N GLU A 251 -15.80 -5.92 -20.67
CA GLU A 251 -16.20 -4.72 -19.93
C GLU A 251 -17.71 -4.71 -19.63
N GLU A 252 -18.52 -5.18 -20.55
CA GLU A 252 -19.98 -5.29 -20.40
C GLU A 252 -20.37 -6.30 -19.30
N GLU A 253 -19.68 -7.44 -19.24
CA GLU A 253 -19.88 -8.44 -18.18
C GLU A 253 -19.48 -7.88 -16.81
N ILE A 254 -18.36 -7.14 -16.75
CA ILE A 254 -17.91 -6.47 -15.53
C ILE A 254 -18.94 -5.44 -15.07
N GLU A 255 -19.42 -4.60 -15.98
CA GLU A 255 -20.41 -3.56 -15.65
C GLU A 255 -21.75 -4.17 -15.19
N LYS A 256 -22.21 -5.21 -15.85
CA LYS A 256 -23.46 -5.93 -15.48
C LYS A 256 -23.36 -6.52 -14.08
N LEU A 257 -22.25 -7.23 -13.78
CA LEU A 257 -22.05 -7.81 -12.45
C LEU A 257 -21.87 -6.71 -11.40
N GLN A 258 -21.14 -5.64 -11.72
CA GLN A 258 -20.98 -4.51 -10.81
C GLN A 258 -22.31 -3.87 -10.42
N LYS A 259 -23.22 -3.64 -11.38
CA LYS A 259 -24.56 -3.12 -11.11
C LYS A 259 -25.35 -4.03 -10.18
N SER A 260 -25.31 -5.33 -10.41
CA SER A 260 -25.99 -6.32 -9.58
C SER A 260 -25.42 -6.35 -8.15
N VAL A 261 -24.09 -6.38 -8.02
CA VAL A 261 -23.40 -6.39 -6.72
C VAL A 261 -23.68 -5.14 -5.93
N LEU A 262 -23.65 -3.96 -6.56
CA LEU A 262 -23.94 -2.70 -5.89
C LEU A 262 -25.40 -2.60 -5.45
N ALA A 263 -26.33 -3.13 -6.24
CA ALA A 263 -27.75 -3.18 -5.87
C ALA A 263 -27.97 -4.07 -4.63
N ALA A 264 -27.35 -5.25 -4.58
CA ALA A 264 -27.43 -6.13 -3.40
C ALA A 264 -26.74 -5.48 -2.17
N ALA A 265 -25.57 -4.85 -2.36
CA ALA A 265 -24.89 -4.15 -1.27
C ALA A 265 -25.69 -2.95 -0.75
N HIS A 266 -26.43 -2.25 -1.61
CA HIS A 266 -27.34 -1.18 -1.22
C HIS A 266 -28.51 -1.71 -0.35
N ASN A 267 -28.94 -2.94 -0.61
CA ASN A 267 -29.95 -3.65 0.18
C ASN A 267 -29.38 -4.31 1.45
N GLY A 268 -28.11 -4.09 1.76
CA GLY A 268 -27.49 -4.52 3.01
C GLY A 268 -26.55 -5.73 2.89
N ALA A 269 -26.39 -6.34 1.71
CA ALA A 269 -25.50 -7.50 1.56
C ALA A 269 -24.02 -7.16 1.76
N VAL A 270 -23.29 -8.00 2.49
CA VAL A 270 -21.83 -7.96 2.59
C VAL A 270 -21.22 -8.66 1.37
N THR A 271 -20.31 -7.97 0.70
CA THR A 271 -19.64 -8.50 -0.49
C THR A 271 -18.36 -9.24 -0.10
N TYR A 272 -18.20 -10.45 -0.60
CA TYR A 272 -17.01 -11.29 -0.43
C TYR A 272 -16.26 -11.45 -1.76
N THR A 273 -14.94 -11.34 -1.76
CA THR A 273 -14.13 -11.51 -2.97
C THR A 273 -12.68 -11.83 -2.64
N ALA A 274 -12.02 -12.58 -3.50
CA ALA A 274 -10.56 -12.72 -3.46
C ALA A 274 -9.83 -11.62 -4.27
N ALA A 275 -10.57 -10.78 -5.02
CA ALA A 275 -10.06 -9.68 -5.84
C ALA A 275 -8.86 -10.07 -6.72
N ILE A 276 -8.93 -11.23 -7.37
CA ILE A 276 -7.83 -11.82 -8.16
C ILE A 276 -7.86 -11.30 -9.59
N SER A 277 -9.04 -11.36 -10.24
CA SER A 277 -9.22 -10.87 -11.62
C SER A 277 -9.36 -9.35 -11.65
N ASN A 278 -9.15 -8.75 -12.83
CA ASN A 278 -9.35 -7.32 -13.02
C ASN A 278 -10.81 -6.92 -12.73
N GLY A 279 -11.77 -7.69 -13.20
CA GLY A 279 -13.19 -7.44 -12.93
C GLY A 279 -13.53 -7.47 -11.44
N GLU A 280 -13.03 -8.45 -10.69
CA GLU A 280 -13.21 -8.52 -9.23
C GLU A 280 -12.62 -7.29 -8.53
N LYS A 281 -11.43 -6.83 -8.92
CA LYS A 281 -10.78 -5.63 -8.37
C LYS A 281 -11.60 -4.36 -8.65
N ILE A 282 -12.13 -4.21 -9.87
CA ILE A 282 -12.99 -3.09 -10.26
C ILE A 282 -14.25 -3.06 -9.38
N ILE A 283 -14.91 -4.21 -9.23
CA ILE A 283 -16.14 -4.33 -8.43
C ILE A 283 -15.84 -4.09 -6.94
N ALA A 284 -14.79 -4.68 -6.37
CA ALA A 284 -14.37 -4.45 -5.00
C ALA A 284 -14.06 -2.96 -4.74
N LYS A 285 -13.42 -2.28 -5.70
CA LYS A 285 -13.17 -0.84 -5.64
C LYS A 285 -14.46 -0.03 -5.67
N ALA A 286 -15.44 -0.41 -6.49
CA ALA A 286 -16.75 0.24 -6.54
C ALA A 286 -17.53 0.10 -5.23
N VAL A 287 -17.58 -1.11 -4.66
CA VAL A 287 -18.18 -1.40 -3.35
C VAL A 287 -17.57 -0.51 -2.25
N ARG A 288 -16.23 -0.46 -2.17
CA ARG A 288 -15.54 0.41 -1.20
C ARG A 288 -15.82 1.89 -1.40
N LYS A 289 -15.78 2.38 -2.66
CA LYS A 289 -16.03 3.79 -2.96
C LYS A 289 -17.41 4.26 -2.52
N GLN A 290 -18.40 3.37 -2.58
CA GLN A 290 -19.75 3.65 -2.12
C GLN A 290 -19.95 3.40 -0.61
N GLY A 291 -18.90 2.96 0.09
CA GLY A 291 -18.94 2.75 1.54
C GLY A 291 -19.71 1.51 1.98
N PHE A 292 -19.88 0.54 1.09
CA PHE A 292 -20.53 -0.73 1.41
C PHE A 292 -19.57 -1.72 2.07
N PRO A 293 -20.09 -2.67 2.88
CA PRO A 293 -19.29 -3.69 3.54
C PRO A 293 -18.62 -4.65 2.56
N LEU A 294 -17.34 -4.96 2.83
CA LEU A 294 -16.51 -5.80 1.99
C LEU A 294 -15.63 -6.73 2.83
N VAL A 295 -15.62 -8.01 2.49
CA VAL A 295 -14.67 -9.01 2.99
C VAL A 295 -13.73 -9.40 1.84
N VAL A 296 -12.43 -9.26 2.04
CA VAL A 296 -11.42 -9.58 1.02
C VAL A 296 -10.51 -10.70 1.50
N LEU A 297 -10.46 -11.78 0.73
CA LEU A 297 -9.52 -12.87 0.96
C LEU A 297 -8.21 -12.56 0.23
N LEU A 298 -7.11 -12.59 0.97
CA LEU A 298 -5.76 -12.25 0.49
C LEU A 298 -4.95 -13.53 0.30
N ASN A 299 -4.16 -13.63 -0.76
CA ASN A 299 -3.23 -14.74 -0.91
C ASN A 299 -1.95 -14.56 -0.08
N ASP A 300 -1.50 -13.34 0.06
CA ASP A 300 -0.30 -12.95 0.82
C ASP A 300 -0.47 -11.46 1.13
N GLY A 301 -0.81 -11.14 2.34
CA GLY A 301 -1.25 -9.78 2.68
C GLY A 301 -0.75 -9.25 3.99
N PHE A 302 -0.50 -10.13 4.95
CA PHE A 302 -0.04 -9.73 6.26
C PHE A 302 1.46 -10.00 6.43
N PRO A 303 2.18 -9.18 7.20
CA PRO A 303 3.57 -9.46 7.55
C PRO A 303 3.68 -10.75 8.36
N ALA A 304 4.82 -11.43 8.27
CA ALA A 304 5.08 -12.63 9.06
C ALA A 304 4.96 -12.34 10.56
N GLU A 305 4.48 -13.33 11.31
CA GLU A 305 4.35 -13.25 12.76
C GLU A 305 5.71 -12.95 13.41
N GLY A 306 5.72 -12.04 14.38
CA GLY A 306 6.94 -11.60 15.06
C GLY A 306 7.88 -10.73 14.23
N SER A 307 7.53 -10.42 12.98
CA SER A 307 8.34 -9.51 12.15
C SER A 307 8.27 -8.07 12.66
N PRO A 308 9.34 -7.26 12.50
CA PRO A 308 9.30 -5.84 12.85
C PRO A 308 8.18 -5.04 12.16
N GLN A 309 7.75 -5.50 10.98
CA GLN A 309 6.70 -4.88 10.18
C GLN A 309 5.31 -5.09 10.79
N GLU A 310 5.09 -6.17 11.54
CA GLU A 310 3.79 -6.51 12.12
C GLU A 310 3.23 -5.38 13.00
N ARG A 311 4.09 -4.82 13.86
CA ARG A 311 3.72 -3.73 14.79
C ARG A 311 3.19 -2.48 14.06
N PHE A 312 3.64 -2.25 12.84
CA PHE A 312 3.36 -1.04 12.07
C PHE A 312 2.43 -1.29 10.89
N TYR A 313 2.01 -2.55 10.69
CA TYR A 313 1.13 -2.89 9.61
C TYR A 313 -0.20 -2.14 9.70
N LYS A 314 -0.65 -1.67 8.57
CA LYS A 314 -1.97 -1.06 8.38
C LYS A 314 -2.38 -1.24 6.92
N PRO A 315 -3.68 -1.42 6.64
CA PRO A 315 -4.16 -1.40 5.28
C PRO A 315 -3.78 -0.08 4.60
N GLY A 316 -3.41 -0.12 3.32
CA GLY A 316 -3.06 1.09 2.59
C GLY A 316 -4.25 1.73 1.89
N GLY A 317 -4.09 3.01 1.50
CA GLY A 317 -5.02 3.71 0.61
C GLY A 317 -6.49 3.66 1.05
N THR A 318 -7.36 3.29 0.12
CA THR A 318 -8.81 3.23 0.34
C THR A 318 -9.27 2.07 1.23
N TYR A 319 -8.43 1.04 1.43
CA TYR A 319 -8.70 -0.01 2.42
C TYR A 319 -8.63 0.52 3.85
N PHE A 320 -7.70 1.44 4.12
CA PHE A 320 -7.63 2.09 5.43
C PHE A 320 -8.94 2.83 5.75
N GLU A 321 -9.45 3.61 4.80
CA GLU A 321 -10.70 4.36 4.98
C GLU A 321 -11.91 3.44 5.22
N ALA A 322 -12.00 2.34 4.48
CA ALA A 322 -13.06 1.35 4.67
C ALA A 322 -12.93 0.64 6.03
N CYS A 323 -11.69 0.31 6.44
CA CYS A 323 -11.39 -0.31 7.72
C CYS A 323 -11.78 0.62 8.88
N SER A 324 -11.37 1.89 8.86
CA SER A 324 -11.68 2.87 9.91
C SER A 324 -13.18 3.11 10.11
N LYS A 325 -13.98 2.88 9.07
CA LYS A 325 -15.45 2.97 9.10
C LYS A 325 -16.13 1.64 9.46
N GLY A 326 -15.37 0.60 9.81
CA GLY A 326 -15.91 -0.73 10.10
C GLY A 326 -16.55 -1.43 8.88
N LYS A 327 -16.22 -1.00 7.66
CA LYS A 327 -16.76 -1.52 6.39
C LYS A 327 -15.84 -2.49 5.66
N LEU A 328 -14.77 -2.95 6.33
CA LEU A 328 -13.79 -3.85 5.74
C LEU A 328 -13.38 -4.94 6.73
N LEU A 329 -13.26 -6.17 6.21
CA LEU A 329 -12.51 -7.26 6.83
C LEU A 329 -11.54 -7.82 5.79
N LEU A 330 -10.26 -7.84 6.12
CA LEU A 330 -9.21 -8.53 5.37
C LEU A 330 -8.94 -9.87 6.02
N MET A 331 -8.83 -10.93 5.23
CA MET A 331 -8.59 -12.30 5.69
C MET A 331 -7.53 -12.97 4.82
N GLU A 332 -6.52 -13.55 5.43
CA GLU A 332 -5.49 -14.36 4.77
C GLU A 332 -5.56 -15.78 5.31
N PRO A 333 -5.85 -16.78 4.46
CA PRO A 333 -5.94 -18.17 4.90
C PRO A 333 -4.58 -18.68 5.40
N HIS A 334 -4.59 -19.46 6.49
CA HIS A 334 -3.43 -20.25 6.88
C HIS A 334 -3.20 -21.38 5.88
N GLU A 335 -1.99 -21.95 5.85
CA GLU A 335 -1.67 -23.08 4.96
C GLU A 335 -2.61 -24.27 5.19
N SER A 336 -3.04 -24.51 6.42
CA SER A 336 -4.02 -25.55 6.76
C SER A 336 -5.38 -25.39 6.07
N ALA A 337 -5.77 -24.16 5.71
CA ALA A 337 -7.03 -23.91 5.01
C ALA A 337 -6.96 -24.39 3.54
N PHE A 338 -5.78 -24.31 2.89
CA PHE A 338 -5.60 -24.78 1.51
C PHE A 338 -5.64 -26.30 1.39
N VAL A 339 -5.30 -27.02 2.46
CA VAL A 339 -5.35 -28.49 2.53
C VAL A 339 -6.60 -29.01 3.29
N ASN A 340 -7.52 -28.13 3.63
CA ASN A 340 -8.80 -28.53 4.21
C ASN A 340 -9.60 -29.39 3.20
N PRO A 341 -10.13 -30.57 3.58
CA PRO A 341 -10.78 -31.48 2.65
C PRO A 341 -11.95 -30.83 1.84
N THR A 342 -12.74 -29.99 2.47
CA THR A 342 -13.86 -29.30 1.80
C THR A 342 -13.35 -28.31 0.75
N VAL A 343 -12.30 -27.54 1.07
CA VAL A 343 -11.68 -26.58 0.14
C VAL A 343 -11.00 -27.34 -1.00
N MET A 344 -10.28 -28.42 -0.71
CA MET A 344 -9.62 -29.24 -1.73
C MET A 344 -10.63 -29.80 -2.71
N ALA A 345 -11.69 -30.45 -2.23
CA ALA A 345 -12.71 -31.05 -3.07
C ALA A 345 -13.40 -29.99 -3.98
N ALA A 346 -13.78 -28.85 -3.43
CA ALA A 346 -14.39 -27.75 -4.18
C ALA A 346 -13.43 -27.15 -5.21
N THR A 347 -12.13 -27.01 -4.84
CA THR A 347 -11.10 -26.48 -5.73
C THR A 347 -10.83 -27.40 -6.91
N GLU A 348 -10.68 -28.70 -6.66
CA GLU A 348 -10.47 -29.72 -7.71
C GLU A 348 -11.65 -29.80 -8.65
N ASP A 349 -12.91 -29.80 -8.12
CA ASP A 349 -14.11 -29.80 -8.93
C ASP A 349 -14.17 -28.56 -9.84
N THR A 350 -13.87 -27.39 -9.30
CA THR A 350 -13.81 -26.15 -10.10
C THR A 350 -12.70 -26.17 -11.15
N LEU A 351 -11.52 -26.68 -10.83
CA LEU A 351 -10.42 -26.82 -11.79
C LEU A 351 -10.76 -27.81 -12.90
N ARG A 352 -11.42 -28.93 -12.56
CA ARG A 352 -11.90 -29.94 -13.52
C ARG A 352 -12.92 -29.33 -14.47
N ARG A 353 -13.98 -28.71 -13.96
CA ARG A 353 -15.00 -28.04 -14.79
C ARG A 353 -14.40 -26.97 -15.72
N LYS A 354 -13.42 -26.19 -15.24
CA LYS A 354 -12.71 -25.19 -16.07
C LYS A 354 -11.84 -25.84 -17.17
N ALA A 355 -11.31 -27.03 -16.96
CA ALA A 355 -10.57 -27.77 -17.97
C ALA A 355 -11.52 -28.37 -19.03
N GLU A 356 -12.60 -28.99 -18.59
CA GLU A 356 -13.65 -29.58 -19.48
C GLU A 356 -14.29 -28.51 -20.38
N ALA A 357 -14.63 -27.35 -19.81
CA ALA A 357 -15.18 -26.22 -20.56
C ALA A 357 -14.24 -25.70 -21.69
N LYS A 358 -12.94 -25.97 -21.56
CA LYS A 358 -11.92 -25.63 -22.56
C LYS A 358 -11.50 -26.83 -23.43
N HIS A 359 -12.18 -27.96 -23.30
CA HIS A 359 -11.85 -29.22 -23.95
C HIS A 359 -10.43 -29.75 -23.68
N TYR A 360 -9.89 -29.45 -22.48
CA TYR A 360 -8.61 -30.00 -22.02
C TYR A 360 -8.81 -31.17 -21.07
N HIS A 361 -7.92 -32.19 -21.17
CA HIS A 361 -7.84 -33.23 -20.15
C HIS A 361 -7.38 -32.61 -18.81
N TYR A 362 -8.14 -32.86 -17.76
CA TYR A 362 -7.78 -32.41 -16.44
C TYR A 362 -6.58 -33.20 -15.88
N THR A 363 -5.58 -32.52 -15.43
CA THR A 363 -4.49 -33.05 -14.60
C THR A 363 -4.49 -32.35 -13.25
N ALA A 364 -4.24 -33.12 -12.19
CA ALA A 364 -4.19 -32.58 -10.83
C ALA A 364 -3.20 -31.41 -10.73
N VAL A 365 -3.62 -30.33 -10.08
CA VAL A 365 -2.82 -29.11 -9.92
C VAL A 365 -2.23 -29.10 -8.50
N PRO A 366 -0.91 -28.98 -8.32
CA PRO A 366 -0.30 -28.92 -6.99
C PRO A 366 -0.87 -27.81 -6.12
N VAL A 367 -1.07 -28.09 -4.82
CA VAL A 367 -1.65 -27.15 -3.85
C VAL A 367 -0.81 -25.87 -3.72
N GLU A 368 0.52 -25.99 -3.85
CA GLU A 368 1.47 -24.88 -3.76
C GLU A 368 1.43 -23.97 -4.99
N SER A 369 0.82 -24.43 -6.09
CA SER A 369 0.76 -23.64 -7.32
C SER A 369 -0.13 -22.41 -7.19
N LYS A 370 0.29 -21.30 -7.79
CA LYS A 370 -0.52 -20.07 -7.82
C LYS A 370 -1.92 -20.31 -8.43
N ARG A 371 -2.02 -21.22 -9.40
CA ARG A 371 -3.28 -21.56 -10.03
C ARG A 371 -4.26 -22.20 -9.05
N TYR A 372 -3.78 -23.19 -8.26
CA TYR A 372 -4.57 -23.84 -7.22
C TYR A 372 -5.00 -22.82 -6.17
N ARG A 373 -4.03 -22.10 -5.59
CA ARG A 373 -4.28 -21.13 -4.50
C ARG A 373 -5.32 -20.07 -4.87
N PHE A 374 -5.28 -19.55 -6.09
CA PHE A 374 -6.26 -18.56 -6.54
C PHE A 374 -7.68 -19.14 -6.68
N VAL A 375 -7.81 -20.39 -7.15
CA VAL A 375 -9.12 -21.04 -7.20
C VAL A 375 -9.60 -21.36 -5.77
N ALA A 376 -8.70 -21.85 -4.90
CA ALA A 376 -9.01 -22.16 -3.51
C ALA A 376 -9.48 -20.91 -2.74
N LEU A 377 -8.88 -19.72 -2.97
CA LEU A 377 -9.34 -18.47 -2.36
C LEU A 377 -10.80 -18.15 -2.74
N ASN A 378 -11.16 -18.33 -4.01
CA ASN A 378 -12.54 -18.14 -4.44
C ASN A 378 -13.47 -19.18 -3.83
N GLU A 379 -13.05 -20.43 -3.70
CA GLU A 379 -13.87 -21.46 -3.04
C GLU A 379 -14.03 -21.19 -1.53
N MET A 380 -12.98 -20.71 -0.86
CA MET A 380 -13.09 -20.26 0.53
C MET A 380 -14.07 -19.08 0.66
N ALA A 381 -13.99 -18.08 -0.23
CA ALA A 381 -14.95 -16.98 -0.24
C ALA A 381 -16.39 -17.51 -0.43
N ARG A 382 -16.60 -18.49 -1.31
CA ARG A 382 -17.88 -19.14 -1.53
C ARG A 382 -18.38 -19.91 -0.32
N ILE A 383 -17.49 -20.61 0.39
CA ILE A 383 -17.82 -21.32 1.64
C ILE A 383 -18.28 -20.31 2.69
N LEU A 384 -17.55 -19.19 2.86
CA LEU A 384 -17.89 -18.14 3.80
C LEU A 384 -19.24 -17.45 3.51
N THR A 385 -19.71 -17.46 2.26
CA THR A 385 -21.02 -16.85 1.90
C THR A 385 -22.21 -17.79 2.02
N LYS A 386 -22.02 -19.09 2.25
CA LYS A 386 -23.10 -20.08 2.32
C LYS A 386 -23.64 -20.34 3.74
N GLN A 387 -23.03 -19.75 4.75
CA GLN A 387 -23.54 -19.76 6.13
C GLN A 387 -24.61 -18.70 6.32
#